data_ab924e1706f3f3e3648763a658a91993
#
_entry.id   ab924e1706f3f3e3648763a658a91993
#
_cell.length_a   1.000
_cell.length_b   1.000
_cell.length_c   1.000
_cell.angle_alpha   90.00
_cell.angle_beta   90.00
_cell.angle_gamma   90.00
#
_symmetry.space_group_name_H-M   'P 1'
#
loop_
_entity.id
_entity.type
_entity.pdbx_description
1 polymer ?
#
loop_
_entity_poly.entity_id
_entity_poly.type
_entity_poly.pdbx_seq_one_letter_code
_entity_poly.pdbx_strand_id
1 'polypeptide(L)'
;IKYSIGIYYIVATAEASSNLARFDGVKYGYRTKDAQNLLEMYTKTRAEGFGDEVKRRIMLGTYALSSGYYDAYYKKAQQLRRLVKNDFDNVFKDVDVLISPTCPTTAFDIGSRNEDPLAMYLTDIATISANLIGEPALSTPCGFDSEKMPIGLQIIGKNLDESTILRAAYNLEQALK
;
A
#
# COMPACT_ATOMS: atom_id res chain seq x y z
N ILE A 1 8.66 7.76 -8.94
CA ILE A 1 8.49 6.32 -8.63
C ILE A 1 9.67 5.77 -7.81
N LYS A 2 10.94 6.09 -8.16
CA LYS A 2 12.15 5.52 -7.52
C LYS A 2 12.15 5.51 -5.98
N TYR A 3 11.53 6.51 -5.34
CA TYR A 3 11.50 6.66 -3.88
C TYR A 3 10.15 6.27 -3.24
N SER A 4 9.15 5.91 -4.04
CA SER A 4 7.77 5.70 -3.58
C SER A 4 7.65 4.59 -2.55
N ILE A 5 8.41 3.50 -2.70
CA ILE A 5 8.42 2.38 -1.75
C ILE A 5 8.85 2.86 -0.36
N GLY A 6 9.99 3.56 -0.26
CA GLY A 6 10.49 4.06 1.03
C GLY A 6 9.53 5.08 1.67
N ILE A 7 8.95 5.99 0.87
CA ILE A 7 7.95 6.95 1.32
C ILE A 7 6.72 6.22 1.87
N TYR A 8 6.21 5.25 1.12
CA TYR A 8 5.02 4.48 1.49
C TYR A 8 5.23 3.77 2.83
N TYR A 9 6.34 3.03 2.99
CA TYR A 9 6.56 2.28 4.21
C TYR A 9 6.73 3.16 5.45
N ILE A 10 7.25 4.37 5.33
CA ILE A 10 7.29 5.32 6.44
C ILE A 10 5.88 5.87 6.73
N VAL A 11 5.17 6.35 5.72
CA VAL A 11 3.85 6.98 5.91
C VAL A 11 2.81 5.96 6.33
N ALA A 12 2.71 4.83 5.62
CA ALA A 12 1.71 3.81 5.90
C ALA A 12 1.90 3.15 7.27
N THR A 13 3.14 2.88 7.68
CA THR A 13 3.41 2.32 9.01
C THR A 13 3.12 3.33 10.12
N ALA A 14 3.43 4.61 9.91
CA ALA A 14 3.11 5.69 10.86
C ALA A 14 1.58 5.81 11.03
N GLU A 15 0.82 5.83 9.95
CA GLU A 15 -0.64 5.85 9.99
C GLU A 15 -1.21 4.56 10.61
N ALA A 16 -0.68 3.39 10.26
CA ALA A 16 -1.09 2.11 10.82
C ALA A 16 -0.88 2.07 12.34
N SER A 17 0.27 2.52 12.85
CA SER A 17 0.53 2.55 14.29
C SER A 17 -0.47 3.42 15.04
N SER A 18 -0.83 4.58 14.50
CA SER A 18 -1.81 5.50 15.08
C SER A 18 -3.23 4.96 15.00
N ASN A 19 -3.64 4.46 13.83
CA ASN A 19 -5.00 3.96 13.60
C ASN A 19 -5.28 2.67 14.35
N LEU A 20 -4.32 1.75 14.43
CA LEU A 20 -4.46 0.47 15.11
C LEU A 20 -4.31 0.58 16.62
N ALA A 21 -3.91 1.73 17.16
CA ALA A 21 -3.88 1.98 18.61
C ALA A 21 -5.25 1.82 19.27
N ARG A 22 -6.34 2.08 18.54
CA ARG A 22 -7.72 1.95 19.05
C ARG A 22 -8.18 0.51 19.30
N PHE A 23 -7.52 -0.47 18.69
CA PHE A 23 -7.87 -1.90 18.86
C PHE A 23 -7.16 -2.46 20.11
N ASP A 24 -7.72 -2.16 21.23
CA ASP A 24 -7.18 -2.45 22.55
C ASP A 24 -7.95 -3.55 23.33
N GLY A 25 -9.04 -4.07 22.72
CA GLY A 25 -9.92 -5.06 23.33
C GLY A 25 -10.90 -4.51 24.39
N VAL A 26 -10.92 -3.19 24.60
CA VAL A 26 -11.92 -2.55 25.49
C VAL A 26 -13.16 -2.14 24.72
N LYS A 27 -12.97 -1.33 23.68
CA LYS A 27 -14.06 -0.81 22.86
C LYS A 27 -14.11 -1.44 21.48
N TYR A 28 -12.96 -1.81 20.90
CA TYR A 28 -12.86 -2.35 19.55
C TYR A 28 -11.99 -3.60 19.49
N GLY A 29 -12.37 -4.48 18.55
CA GLY A 29 -11.58 -5.63 18.13
C GLY A 29 -11.59 -6.80 19.09
N TYR A 30 -10.64 -7.69 18.88
CA TYR A 30 -10.42 -8.88 19.69
C TYR A 30 -10.05 -8.50 21.13
N ARG A 31 -10.54 -9.28 22.10
CA ARG A 31 -10.14 -9.21 23.51
C ARG A 31 -9.71 -10.57 23.99
N THR A 32 -8.54 -10.66 24.61
CA THR A 32 -8.08 -11.89 25.25
C THR A 32 -9.05 -12.35 26.35
N LYS A 33 -9.22 -13.66 26.48
CA LYS A 33 -10.07 -14.26 27.53
C LYS A 33 -9.31 -14.57 28.81
N ASP A 34 -7.96 -14.54 28.73
CA ASP A 34 -7.06 -14.94 29.81
C ASP A 34 -6.18 -13.77 30.24
N ALA A 35 -6.73 -12.89 31.08
CA ALA A 35 -6.01 -11.76 31.66
C ALA A 35 -6.36 -11.59 33.13
N GLN A 36 -5.34 -11.43 33.97
CA GLN A 36 -5.51 -11.27 35.42
C GLN A 36 -5.58 -9.80 35.85
N ASN A 37 -5.10 -8.88 34.99
CA ASN A 37 -5.09 -7.44 35.27
C ASN A 37 -5.18 -6.64 33.95
N LEU A 38 -5.34 -5.32 34.08
CA LEU A 38 -5.53 -4.43 32.92
C LEU A 38 -4.34 -4.42 31.97
N LEU A 39 -3.11 -4.39 32.48
CA LEU A 39 -1.90 -4.39 31.66
C LEU A 39 -1.78 -5.69 30.86
N GLU A 40 -2.03 -6.80 31.52
CA GLU A 40 -2.02 -8.11 30.87
C GLU A 40 -3.12 -8.24 29.82
N MET A 41 -4.30 -7.71 30.08
CA MET A 41 -5.39 -7.66 29.12
C MET A 41 -4.97 -6.90 27.86
N TYR A 42 -4.38 -5.72 27.95
CA TYR A 42 -3.92 -4.97 26.79
C TYR A 42 -2.79 -5.68 26.04
N THR A 43 -1.78 -6.18 26.75
CA THR A 43 -0.62 -6.81 26.12
C THR A 43 -1.00 -8.12 25.40
N LYS A 44 -1.74 -9.01 26.05
CA LYS A 44 -2.21 -10.26 25.44
C LYS A 44 -3.18 -10.01 24.29
N THR A 45 -4.14 -9.10 24.45
CA THR A 45 -5.09 -8.75 23.38
C THR A 45 -4.36 -8.34 22.12
N ARG A 46 -3.37 -7.48 22.22
CA ARG A 46 -2.61 -7.00 21.04
C ARG A 46 -1.65 -8.06 20.51
N ALA A 47 -1.06 -8.86 21.36
CA ALA A 47 -0.18 -9.95 20.95
C ALA A 47 -0.92 -11.06 20.18
N GLU A 48 -2.12 -11.42 20.62
CA GLU A 48 -2.97 -12.45 20.02
C GLU A 48 -3.77 -11.93 18.82
N GLY A 49 -4.26 -10.68 18.92
CA GLY A 49 -5.17 -10.09 17.93
C GLY A 49 -4.48 -9.56 16.67
N PHE A 50 -3.17 -9.32 16.67
CA PHE A 50 -2.41 -8.86 15.51
C PHE A 50 -1.43 -9.91 15.03
N GLY A 51 -1.44 -10.17 13.71
CA GLY A 51 -0.42 -10.99 13.06
C GLY A 51 0.96 -10.33 13.09
N ASP A 52 2.01 -11.10 12.80
CA ASP A 52 3.40 -10.65 12.97
C ASP A 52 3.78 -9.49 12.06
N GLU A 53 3.31 -9.46 10.82
CA GLU A 53 3.57 -8.34 9.92
C GLU A 53 2.88 -7.05 10.41
N VAL A 54 1.67 -7.13 10.93
CA VAL A 54 0.96 -5.97 11.52
C VAL A 54 1.71 -5.44 12.74
N LYS A 55 2.17 -6.32 13.61
CA LYS A 55 3.00 -5.96 14.79
C LYS A 55 4.29 -5.24 14.36
N ARG A 56 4.97 -5.76 13.33
CA ARG A 56 6.17 -5.13 12.74
C ARG A 56 5.87 -3.72 12.24
N ARG A 57 4.79 -3.52 11.49
CA ARG A 57 4.36 -2.20 10.98
C ARG A 57 4.01 -1.24 12.10
N ILE A 58 3.33 -1.68 13.15
CA ILE A 58 3.04 -0.86 14.33
C ILE A 58 4.33 -0.39 15.00
N MET A 59 5.31 -1.28 15.18
CA MET A 59 6.60 -0.92 15.78
C MET A 59 7.39 0.08 14.93
N LEU A 60 7.48 -0.16 13.62
CA LEU A 60 8.15 0.75 12.68
C LEU A 60 7.49 2.13 12.66
N GLY A 61 6.16 2.17 12.64
CA GLY A 61 5.41 3.42 12.65
C GLY A 61 5.58 4.20 13.96
N THR A 62 5.54 3.50 15.09
CA THR A 62 5.80 4.10 16.40
C THR A 62 7.21 4.70 16.46
N TYR A 63 8.20 4.00 15.94
CA TYR A 63 9.56 4.50 15.83
C TYR A 63 9.65 5.75 14.95
N ALA A 64 9.07 5.71 13.76
CA ALA A 64 9.08 6.85 12.81
C ALA A 64 8.38 8.11 13.38
N LEU A 65 7.40 7.94 14.27
CA LEU A 65 6.67 9.02 14.92
C LEU A 65 7.29 9.46 16.24
N SER A 66 8.32 8.78 16.74
CA SER A 66 8.93 9.10 18.04
C SER A 66 9.77 10.36 18.00
N SER A 67 9.98 10.97 19.17
CA SER A 67 10.80 12.17 19.33
C SER A 67 12.21 11.96 18.76
N GLY A 68 12.70 12.92 17.98
CA GLY A 68 14.00 12.86 17.30
C GLY A 68 13.97 12.17 15.92
N TYR A 69 12.99 11.31 15.64
CA TYR A 69 12.85 10.63 14.35
C TYR A 69 11.74 11.19 13.47
N TYR A 70 10.75 11.87 14.06
CA TYR A 70 9.62 12.44 13.33
C TYR A 70 10.06 13.37 12.19
N ASP A 71 10.94 14.34 12.47
CA ASP A 71 11.42 15.28 11.44
C ASP A 71 12.32 14.61 10.41
N ALA A 72 13.15 13.65 10.83
CA ALA A 72 14.10 12.95 9.97
C ALA A 72 13.42 11.98 9.00
N TYR A 73 12.33 11.34 9.42
CA TYR A 73 11.65 10.30 8.63
C TYR A 73 10.26 10.72 8.20
N TYR A 74 9.30 10.89 9.11
CA TYR A 74 7.89 11.09 8.74
C TYR A 74 7.66 12.39 7.98
N LYS A 75 8.14 13.51 8.52
CA LYS A 75 8.01 14.82 7.87
C LYS A 75 8.70 14.86 6.51
N LYS A 76 9.89 14.28 6.41
CA LYS A 76 10.60 14.18 5.14
C LYS A 76 9.87 13.30 4.12
N ALA A 77 9.30 12.17 4.56
CA ALA A 77 8.48 11.32 3.71
C ALA A 77 7.23 12.06 3.18
N GLN A 78 6.57 12.85 4.01
CA GLN A 78 5.43 13.69 3.58
C GLN A 78 5.84 14.77 2.56
N GLN A 79 7.02 15.39 2.73
CA GLN A 79 7.56 16.33 1.74
C GLN A 79 7.86 15.64 0.40
N LEU A 80 8.48 14.47 0.43
CA LEU A 80 8.75 13.69 -0.77
C LEU A 80 7.47 13.18 -1.44
N ARG A 81 6.46 12.77 -0.65
CA ARG A 81 5.13 12.42 -1.15
C ARG A 81 4.53 13.56 -1.97
N ARG A 82 4.68 14.81 -1.50
CA ARG A 82 4.21 15.99 -2.25
C ARG A 82 4.93 16.16 -3.58
N LEU A 83 6.24 15.89 -3.64
CA LEU A 83 6.97 15.93 -4.90
C LEU A 83 6.49 14.86 -5.89
N VAL A 84 6.25 13.65 -5.41
CA VAL A 84 5.65 12.59 -6.25
C VAL A 84 4.29 13.03 -6.80
N LYS A 85 3.42 13.60 -5.96
CA LYS A 85 2.13 14.15 -6.41
C LYS A 85 2.31 15.22 -7.50
N ASN A 86 3.23 16.16 -7.30
CA ASN A 86 3.49 17.22 -8.29
C ASN A 86 3.96 16.66 -9.63
N ASP A 87 4.77 15.60 -9.64
CA ASP A 87 5.21 14.94 -10.88
C ASP A 87 3.99 14.39 -11.66
N PHE A 88 3.08 13.68 -10.98
CA PHE A 88 1.85 13.17 -11.60
C PHE A 88 0.93 14.31 -12.06
N ASP A 89 0.71 15.35 -11.24
CA ASP A 89 -0.09 16.51 -11.60
C ASP A 89 0.43 17.20 -12.86
N ASN A 90 1.75 17.25 -13.05
CA ASN A 90 2.34 17.80 -14.27
C ASN A 90 2.07 16.93 -15.48
N VAL A 91 2.25 15.62 -15.37
CA VAL A 91 1.98 14.70 -16.50
C VAL A 91 0.50 14.70 -16.88
N PHE A 92 -0.40 14.74 -15.91
CA PHE A 92 -1.85 14.78 -16.15
C PHE A 92 -2.37 16.07 -16.79
N LYS A 93 -1.52 17.10 -17.01
CA LYS A 93 -1.87 18.25 -17.85
C LYS A 93 -1.95 17.88 -19.33
N ASP A 94 -1.15 16.89 -19.74
CA ASP A 94 -0.97 16.52 -21.15
C ASP A 94 -1.66 15.20 -21.53
N VAL A 95 -2.06 14.39 -20.52
CA VAL A 95 -2.69 13.08 -20.75
C VAL A 95 -3.91 12.88 -19.86
N ASP A 96 -4.84 12.00 -20.26
CA ASP A 96 -6.05 11.70 -19.49
C ASP A 96 -5.85 10.50 -18.57
N VAL A 97 -5.03 9.54 -18.96
CA VAL A 97 -4.69 8.35 -18.16
C VAL A 97 -3.22 8.01 -18.30
N LEU A 98 -2.67 7.33 -17.30
CA LEU A 98 -1.36 6.69 -17.34
C LEU A 98 -1.57 5.17 -17.34
N ILE A 99 -0.76 4.45 -18.09
CA ILE A 99 -0.78 3.00 -18.13
C ILE A 99 0.57 2.42 -17.73
N SER A 100 0.54 1.31 -16.99
CA SER A 100 1.72 0.55 -16.62
C SER A 100 1.38 -0.91 -16.35
N PRO A 101 2.35 -1.84 -16.30
CA PRO A 101 2.10 -3.13 -15.67
C PRO A 101 1.62 -2.93 -14.23
N THR A 102 0.67 -3.75 -13.77
CA THR A 102 0.21 -3.72 -12.37
C THR A 102 1.27 -4.24 -11.43
N CYS A 103 2.00 -5.27 -11.85
CA CYS A 103 3.03 -5.95 -11.08
C CYS A 103 4.24 -6.22 -11.97
N PRO A 104 5.47 -6.29 -11.44
CA PRO A 104 6.67 -6.60 -12.22
C PRO A 104 6.68 -8.01 -12.82
N THR A 105 5.95 -8.95 -12.19
CA THR A 105 5.84 -10.35 -12.60
C THR A 105 4.39 -10.79 -12.57
N THR A 106 4.07 -11.88 -13.25
CA THR A 106 2.83 -12.64 -13.05
C THR A 106 2.81 -13.30 -11.67
N ALA A 107 1.74 -14.00 -11.33
CA ALA A 107 1.65 -14.71 -10.05
C ALA A 107 2.82 -15.68 -9.88
N PHE A 108 3.30 -15.82 -8.67
CA PHE A 108 4.40 -16.69 -8.26
C PHE A 108 3.88 -17.76 -7.28
N ASP A 109 4.65 -18.82 -7.07
CA ASP A 109 4.27 -19.94 -6.20
C ASP A 109 4.08 -19.50 -4.75
N ILE A 110 3.08 -20.09 -4.09
CA ILE A 110 2.80 -19.83 -2.67
C ILE A 110 4.05 -20.17 -1.84
N GLY A 111 4.50 -19.20 -1.06
CA GLY A 111 5.64 -19.32 -0.17
C GLY A 111 7.01 -19.01 -0.80
N SER A 112 7.13 -18.87 -2.12
CA SER A 112 8.42 -18.66 -2.80
C SER A 112 9.15 -17.36 -2.44
N ARG A 113 8.45 -16.38 -1.84
CA ARG A 113 9.01 -15.07 -1.43
C ARG A 113 8.95 -14.82 0.08
N ASN A 114 8.67 -15.83 0.88
CA ASN A 114 8.54 -15.67 2.33
C ASN A 114 9.87 -15.31 3.02
N GLU A 115 11.01 -15.70 2.43
CA GLU A 115 12.33 -15.48 3.02
C GLU A 115 12.94 -14.12 2.67
N ASP A 116 12.40 -13.41 1.66
CA ASP A 116 12.86 -12.09 1.25
C ASP A 116 11.74 -11.04 1.30
N PRO A 117 11.59 -10.33 2.44
CA PRO A 117 10.59 -9.25 2.56
C PRO A 117 10.79 -8.13 1.53
N LEU A 118 12.02 -7.85 1.09
CA LEU A 118 12.28 -6.80 0.11
C LEU A 118 11.77 -7.20 -1.27
N ALA A 119 11.95 -8.46 -1.68
CA ALA A 119 11.40 -8.98 -2.93
C ALA A 119 9.87 -8.90 -2.94
N MET A 120 9.21 -9.16 -1.80
CA MET A 120 7.77 -9.00 -1.65
C MET A 120 7.36 -7.52 -1.79
N TYR A 121 8.08 -6.59 -1.16
CA TYR A 121 7.79 -5.16 -1.24
C TYR A 121 7.98 -4.59 -2.65
N LEU A 122 8.90 -5.13 -3.42
CA LEU A 122 9.12 -4.70 -4.80
C LEU A 122 7.96 -5.09 -5.75
N THR A 123 7.11 -6.03 -5.36
CA THR A 123 5.91 -6.35 -6.16
C THR A 123 4.94 -5.17 -6.26
N ASP A 124 4.95 -4.27 -5.29
CA ASP A 124 4.03 -3.14 -5.19
C ASP A 124 4.56 -1.86 -5.86
N ILE A 125 5.74 -1.92 -6.51
CA ILE A 125 6.42 -0.73 -7.04
C ILE A 125 5.57 0.11 -8.00
N ALA A 126 4.70 -0.53 -8.79
CA ALA A 126 3.83 0.14 -9.73
C ALA A 126 2.55 0.70 -9.06
N THR A 127 2.03 0.05 -8.01
CA THR A 127 0.75 0.39 -7.39
C THR A 127 0.85 1.39 -6.25
N ILE A 128 1.99 1.41 -5.54
CA ILE A 128 2.24 2.30 -4.40
C ILE A 128 2.07 3.78 -4.76
N SER A 129 2.47 4.19 -5.96
CA SER A 129 2.42 5.60 -6.35
C SER A 129 0.99 6.13 -6.37
N ALA A 130 0.03 5.41 -6.93
CA ALA A 130 -1.38 5.80 -6.95
C ALA A 130 -1.94 6.01 -5.52
N ASN A 131 -1.60 5.11 -4.59
CA ASN A 131 -1.99 5.23 -3.18
C ASN A 131 -1.38 6.47 -2.51
N LEU A 132 -0.10 6.76 -2.76
CA LEU A 132 0.58 7.92 -2.16
C LEU A 132 0.01 9.26 -2.62
N ILE A 133 -0.37 9.34 -3.90
CA ILE A 133 -0.86 10.58 -4.49
C ILE A 133 -2.39 10.74 -4.38
N GLY A 134 -3.12 9.66 -4.08
CA GLY A 134 -4.57 9.68 -3.92
C GLY A 134 -5.33 9.74 -5.25
N GLU A 135 -4.74 9.19 -6.32
CA GLU A 135 -5.39 9.12 -7.63
C GLU A 135 -6.14 7.79 -7.81
N PRO A 136 -7.26 7.78 -8.55
CA PRO A 136 -7.96 6.56 -8.88
C PRO A 136 -7.11 5.68 -9.80
N ALA A 137 -7.08 4.40 -9.51
CA ALA A 137 -6.38 3.41 -10.33
C ALA A 137 -7.14 2.09 -10.35
N LEU A 138 -7.05 1.37 -11.46
CA LEU A 138 -7.60 0.02 -11.59
C LEU A 138 -6.61 -0.87 -12.33
N SER A 139 -6.75 -2.17 -12.16
CA SER A 139 -6.04 -3.18 -12.94
C SER A 139 -7.06 -3.98 -13.76
N THR A 140 -6.76 -4.18 -15.04
CA THR A 140 -7.56 -5.01 -15.95
C THR A 140 -6.66 -6.05 -16.62
N PRO A 141 -7.13 -7.28 -16.87
CA PRO A 141 -6.37 -8.28 -17.62
C PRO A 141 -6.10 -7.77 -19.05
N CYS A 142 -4.86 -7.94 -19.53
CA CYS A 142 -4.48 -7.54 -20.88
C CYS A 142 -3.84 -8.67 -21.69
N GLY A 143 -3.77 -9.88 -21.13
CA GLY A 143 -3.21 -11.05 -21.80
C GLY A 143 -2.72 -12.09 -20.79
N PHE A 144 -1.92 -13.03 -21.30
CA PHE A 144 -1.34 -14.12 -20.51
C PHE A 144 0.14 -14.26 -20.84
N ASP A 145 0.92 -14.73 -19.90
CA ASP A 145 2.31 -15.11 -20.13
C ASP A 145 2.44 -16.52 -20.76
N SER A 146 3.69 -16.98 -20.91
CA SER A 146 3.99 -18.31 -21.48
C SER A 146 3.43 -19.47 -20.65
N GLU A 147 3.18 -19.26 -19.38
CA GLU A 147 2.61 -20.26 -18.44
C GLU A 147 1.09 -20.09 -18.27
N LYS A 148 0.47 -19.26 -19.11
CA LYS A 148 -0.96 -18.93 -19.09
C LYS A 148 -1.41 -18.21 -17.83
N MET A 149 -0.50 -17.56 -17.12
CA MET A 149 -0.83 -16.71 -15.99
C MET A 149 -1.30 -15.33 -16.48
N PRO A 150 -2.36 -14.74 -15.89
CA PRO A 150 -2.89 -13.46 -16.35
C PRO A 150 -1.92 -12.31 -16.10
N ILE A 151 -1.83 -11.40 -17.07
CA ILE A 151 -1.07 -10.15 -16.97
C ILE A 151 -2.03 -9.01 -16.73
N GLY A 152 -1.77 -8.21 -15.68
CA GLY A 152 -2.55 -7.02 -15.33
C GLY A 152 -1.96 -5.75 -15.94
N LEU A 153 -2.79 -4.97 -16.62
CA LEU A 153 -2.50 -3.59 -17.02
C LEU A 153 -3.12 -2.65 -15.99
N GLN A 154 -2.31 -1.77 -15.40
CA GLN A 154 -2.79 -0.72 -14.51
C GLN A 154 -3.13 0.53 -15.31
N ILE A 155 -4.27 1.14 -15.01
CA ILE A 155 -4.71 2.42 -15.53
C ILE A 155 -4.88 3.37 -14.34
N ILE A 156 -4.17 4.51 -14.36
CA ILE A 156 -4.23 5.56 -13.33
C ILE A 156 -4.87 6.77 -13.97
N GLY A 157 -5.86 7.38 -13.31
CA GLY A 157 -6.58 8.56 -13.79
C GLY A 157 -6.27 9.82 -12.98
N LYS A 158 -6.89 10.93 -13.39
CA LYS A 158 -6.87 12.19 -12.68
C LYS A 158 -7.70 12.07 -11.40
N ASN A 159 -7.42 12.91 -10.42
CA ASN A 159 -8.13 12.91 -9.14
C ASN A 159 -9.67 12.98 -9.35
N LEU A 160 -10.39 12.05 -8.70
CA LEU A 160 -11.86 11.93 -8.76
C LEU A 160 -12.42 11.70 -10.17
N ASP A 161 -11.61 11.17 -11.11
CA ASP A 161 -12.06 10.85 -12.48
C ASP A 161 -12.09 9.34 -12.74
N GLU A 162 -12.77 8.60 -11.87
CA GLU A 162 -13.00 7.15 -12.00
C GLU A 162 -13.73 6.80 -13.28
N SER A 163 -14.58 7.70 -13.79
CA SER A 163 -15.35 7.48 -15.02
C SER A 163 -14.44 7.31 -16.25
N THR A 164 -13.35 8.07 -16.33
CA THR A 164 -12.40 7.98 -17.44
C THR A 164 -11.61 6.68 -17.40
N ILE A 165 -11.13 6.26 -16.23
CA ILE A 165 -10.37 5.00 -16.13
C ILE A 165 -11.27 3.77 -16.38
N LEU A 166 -12.52 3.78 -15.91
CA LEU A 166 -13.49 2.71 -16.16
C LEU A 166 -13.82 2.61 -17.66
N ARG A 167 -14.02 3.72 -18.34
CA ARG A 167 -14.24 3.77 -19.80
C ARG A 167 -13.04 3.27 -20.56
N ALA A 168 -11.82 3.66 -20.17
CA ALA A 168 -10.58 3.18 -20.78
C ALA A 168 -10.43 1.66 -20.64
N ALA A 169 -10.65 1.13 -19.43
CA ALA A 169 -10.62 -0.31 -19.17
C ALA A 169 -11.66 -1.09 -19.97
N TYR A 170 -12.91 -0.60 -20.02
CA TYR A 170 -13.96 -1.22 -20.79
C TYR A 170 -13.61 -1.29 -22.30
N ASN A 171 -13.11 -0.20 -22.87
CA ASN A 171 -12.71 -0.18 -24.28
C ASN A 171 -11.55 -1.14 -24.56
N LEU A 172 -10.58 -1.24 -23.63
CA LEU A 172 -9.49 -2.21 -23.73
C LEU A 172 -10.04 -3.65 -23.72
N GLU A 173 -10.93 -3.98 -22.78
CA GLU A 173 -11.56 -5.31 -22.72
C GLU A 173 -12.32 -5.66 -24.01
N GLN A 174 -13.01 -4.70 -24.65
CA GLN A 174 -13.68 -4.95 -25.91
C GLN A 174 -12.70 -5.16 -27.08
N ALA A 175 -11.56 -4.47 -27.06
CA ALA A 175 -10.54 -4.60 -28.09
C ALA A 175 -9.73 -5.91 -28.01
N LEU A 176 -9.71 -6.56 -26.83
CA LEU A 176 -9.00 -7.81 -26.58
C LEU A 176 -9.86 -9.07 -26.79
N LYS A 177 -11.16 -8.92 -27.06
CA LYS A 177 -12.09 -10.01 -27.39
C LYS A 177 -12.02 -10.38 -28.87
#